data_aa19a33dad211fd2f3579eb8e63ec527
#
_entry.id   aa19a33dad211fd2f3579eb8e63ec527
#
_cell.length_a   1.000
_cell.length_b   1.000
_cell.length_c   1.000
_cell.angle_alpha   90.00
_cell.angle_beta   90.00
_cell.angle_gamma   90.00
#
_symmetry.space_group_name_H-M   'P 1'
#
loop_
_entity.id
_entity.type
_entity.pdbx_description
1 polymer ?
#
loop_
_entity_poly.entity_id
_entity_poly.type
_entity_poly.pdbx_seq_one_letter_code
_entity_poly.pdbx_strand_id
1 'polypeptide(L)'
;MNKIRTIKLYKSYFKEFYIAQPKGVRDKINYSLYMVETMKIIPSKFFKNIVGSNGLYEIRSEYCGNIYRILCCMDNDFIVVLLQGFQKKSRKHLLKKFNWQNDLEKNISKRKRVCNMETGKKERILRCSTFEELLNEEYGCTGTPDREAFDSKAQAFCLAEQLKEERRKVGLTQEQLAKRIGTKKSYISRIENGHTDIQLSTLFRIFAGLGRRITFNVF
;
A
#
# COMPACT_ATOMS: atom_id res chain seq x y z
N MET A 1 15.89 -0.35 2.08
CA MET A 1 15.31 -1.72 2.06
C MET A 1 15.52 -2.31 0.68
N ASN A 2 15.97 -3.57 0.59
CA ASN A 2 16.08 -4.23 -0.70
C ASN A 2 14.71 -4.49 -1.29
N LYS A 3 14.52 -4.10 -2.56
CA LYS A 3 13.31 -4.40 -3.32
C LYS A 3 13.26 -5.89 -3.63
N ILE A 4 12.17 -6.55 -3.27
CA ILE A 4 11.93 -7.98 -3.54
C ILE A 4 11.21 -8.15 -4.87
N ARG A 5 10.34 -7.19 -5.22
CA ARG A 5 9.56 -7.19 -6.45
C ARG A 5 9.72 -5.87 -7.19
N THR A 6 9.57 -5.92 -8.50
CA THR A 6 9.49 -4.72 -9.35
C THR A 6 8.04 -4.51 -9.75
N ILE A 7 7.54 -3.28 -9.59
CA ILE A 7 6.18 -2.92 -10.00
C ILE A 7 6.23 -2.19 -11.34
N LYS A 8 5.54 -2.74 -12.34
CA LYS A 8 5.36 -2.15 -13.67
C LYS A 8 3.94 -1.59 -13.83
N LEU A 9 3.81 -0.51 -14.56
CA LEU A 9 2.55 0.17 -14.84
C LEU A 9 2.10 -0.15 -16.28
N TYR A 10 1.02 -0.91 -16.41
CA TYR A 10 0.50 -1.29 -17.73
C TYR A 10 -0.38 -0.18 -18.31
N LYS A 11 -0.01 0.35 -19.48
CA LYS A 11 -0.72 1.43 -20.18
C LYS A 11 -1.01 2.63 -19.26
N SER A 12 -2.13 3.34 -19.46
CA SER A 12 -2.51 4.53 -18.71
C SER A 12 -3.56 4.31 -17.62
N TYR A 13 -4.26 3.17 -17.62
CA TYR A 13 -5.47 2.97 -16.80
C TYR A 13 -5.28 3.17 -15.30
N PHE A 14 -4.24 2.54 -14.72
CA PHE A 14 -3.91 2.77 -13.32
C PHE A 14 -3.47 4.22 -13.09
N LYS A 15 -2.67 4.79 -13.99
CA LYS A 15 -2.13 6.15 -13.88
C LYS A 15 -3.24 7.20 -13.93
N GLU A 16 -4.21 7.06 -14.82
CA GLU A 16 -5.39 7.93 -14.89
C GLU A 16 -6.22 7.87 -13.61
N PHE A 17 -6.45 6.65 -13.10
CA PHE A 17 -7.10 6.48 -11.81
C PHE A 17 -6.32 7.18 -10.69
N TYR A 18 -5.01 6.97 -10.63
CA TYR A 18 -4.11 7.51 -9.61
C TYR A 18 -4.10 9.05 -9.61
N ILE A 19 -3.93 9.67 -10.77
CA ILE A 19 -3.94 11.14 -10.92
C ILE A 19 -5.26 11.76 -10.47
N ALA A 20 -6.38 11.06 -10.65
CA ALA A 20 -7.70 11.52 -10.25
C ALA A 20 -7.93 11.48 -8.72
N GLN A 21 -7.00 10.92 -7.93
CA GLN A 21 -7.15 10.83 -6.48
C GLN A 21 -6.53 12.03 -5.76
N PRO A 22 -7.11 12.44 -4.61
CA PRO A 22 -6.48 13.40 -3.71
C PRO A 22 -5.11 12.90 -3.22
N LYS A 23 -4.21 13.84 -2.86
CA LYS A 23 -2.84 13.51 -2.40
C LYS A 23 -2.82 12.46 -1.28
N GLY A 24 -3.66 12.60 -0.25
CA GLY A 24 -3.69 11.63 0.86
C GLY A 24 -4.08 10.22 0.44
N VAL A 25 -4.91 10.06 -0.61
CA VAL A 25 -5.24 8.75 -1.20
C VAL A 25 -4.04 8.21 -1.97
N ARG A 26 -3.37 9.07 -2.77
CA ARG A 26 -2.16 8.68 -3.52
C ARG A 26 -1.04 8.24 -2.58
N ASP A 27 -0.81 8.96 -1.48
CA ASP A 27 0.17 8.58 -0.46
C ASP A 27 -0.12 7.19 0.11
N LYS A 28 -1.39 6.88 0.43
CA LYS A 28 -1.77 5.54 0.94
C LYS A 28 -1.66 4.45 -0.13
N ILE A 29 -1.97 4.76 -1.38
CA ILE A 29 -1.72 3.84 -2.50
C ILE A 29 -0.22 3.56 -2.60
N ASN A 30 0.62 4.58 -2.58
CA ASN A 30 2.07 4.43 -2.67
C ASN A 30 2.65 3.63 -1.51
N TYR A 31 2.16 3.79 -0.26
CA TYR A 31 2.56 2.93 0.86
C TYR A 31 2.17 1.47 0.66
N SER A 32 1.00 1.20 0.08
CA SER A 32 0.57 -0.18 -0.23
C SER A 32 1.42 -0.79 -1.34
N LEU A 33 1.79 0.00 -2.36
CA LEU A 33 2.69 -0.43 -3.43
C LEU A 33 4.11 -0.66 -2.91
N TYR A 34 4.63 0.25 -2.07
CA TYR A 34 5.92 0.10 -1.41
C TYR A 34 5.99 -1.18 -0.57
N MET A 35 4.91 -1.51 0.16
CA MET A 35 4.78 -2.76 0.90
C MET A 35 4.86 -3.98 -0.04
N VAL A 36 4.17 -3.95 -1.18
CA VAL A 36 4.22 -5.02 -2.18
C VAL A 36 5.62 -5.18 -2.76
N GLU A 37 6.34 -4.08 -2.98
CA GLU A 37 7.70 -4.07 -3.54
C GLU A 37 8.74 -4.61 -2.55
N THR A 38 8.61 -4.32 -1.24
CA THR A 38 9.68 -4.51 -0.25
C THR A 38 9.45 -5.66 0.74
N MET A 39 8.21 -6.07 1.00
CA MET A 39 7.93 -7.11 1.99
C MET A 39 7.91 -8.50 1.38
N LYS A 40 8.62 -9.46 2.01
CA LYS A 40 8.60 -10.88 1.59
C LYS A 40 7.19 -11.47 1.74
N ILE A 41 6.53 -11.23 2.87
CA ILE A 41 5.17 -11.68 3.17
C ILE A 41 4.29 -10.43 3.28
N ILE A 42 3.36 -10.29 2.33
CA ILE A 42 2.42 -9.18 2.32
C ILE A 42 1.17 -9.60 3.09
N PRO A 43 0.69 -8.81 4.07
CA PRO A 43 -0.55 -9.15 4.77
C PRO A 43 -1.73 -9.29 3.80
N SER A 44 -2.56 -10.32 3.98
CA SER A 44 -3.70 -10.64 3.10
C SER A 44 -4.74 -9.52 3.00
N LYS A 45 -4.74 -8.60 3.97
CA LYS A 45 -5.52 -7.37 3.95
C LYS A 45 -5.14 -6.46 2.77
N PHE A 46 -3.85 -6.42 2.38
CA PHE A 46 -3.33 -5.52 1.34
C PHE A 46 -3.15 -6.19 -0.02
N PHE A 47 -2.92 -7.50 -0.04
CA PHE A 47 -2.67 -8.23 -1.27
C PHE A 47 -3.42 -9.55 -1.27
N LYS A 48 -4.32 -9.75 -2.22
CA LYS A 48 -5.18 -10.93 -2.25
C LYS A 48 -5.41 -11.42 -3.66
N ASN A 49 -5.35 -12.75 -3.84
CA ASN A 49 -5.78 -13.40 -5.08
C ASN A 49 -7.29 -13.22 -5.27
N ILE A 50 -7.71 -12.98 -6.51
CA ILE A 50 -9.13 -12.89 -6.89
C ILE A 50 -9.59 -14.30 -7.28
N VAL A 51 -10.38 -14.92 -6.42
CA VAL A 51 -10.91 -16.27 -6.65
C VAL A 51 -11.73 -16.30 -7.95
N GLY A 52 -11.49 -17.33 -8.77
CA GLY A 52 -12.16 -17.48 -10.06
C GLY A 52 -11.56 -16.65 -11.20
N SER A 53 -10.47 -15.93 -10.96
CA SER A 53 -9.69 -15.25 -12.00
C SER A 53 -8.43 -16.04 -12.36
N ASN A 54 -7.98 -15.92 -13.59
CA ASN A 54 -6.75 -16.58 -14.04
C ASN A 54 -5.52 -15.71 -13.67
N GLY A 55 -5.04 -15.83 -12.41
CA GLY A 55 -3.82 -15.16 -11.96
C GLY A 55 -3.94 -13.67 -11.65
N LEU A 56 -5.14 -13.17 -11.36
CA LEU A 56 -5.33 -11.79 -10.94
C LEU A 56 -5.28 -11.64 -9.42
N TYR A 57 -4.69 -10.54 -9.01
CA TYR A 57 -4.60 -10.10 -7.61
C TYR A 57 -5.19 -8.71 -7.45
N GLU A 58 -5.61 -8.38 -6.24
CA GLU A 58 -5.96 -7.02 -5.87
C GLU A 58 -5.04 -6.51 -4.77
N ILE A 59 -4.50 -5.32 -4.97
CA ILE A 59 -3.85 -4.52 -3.93
C ILE A 59 -4.91 -3.61 -3.33
N ARG A 60 -4.99 -3.55 -2.00
CA ARG A 60 -5.97 -2.76 -1.27
C ARG A 60 -5.30 -1.64 -0.52
N SER A 61 -5.87 -0.45 -0.63
CA SER A 61 -5.50 0.72 0.13
C SER A 61 -6.73 1.33 0.78
N GLU A 62 -6.61 1.84 2.00
CA GLU A 62 -7.70 2.46 2.74
C GLU A 62 -7.32 3.88 3.15
N TYR A 63 -8.24 4.82 2.93
CA TYR A 63 -8.10 6.21 3.36
C TYR A 63 -9.44 6.81 3.74
N CYS A 64 -9.56 7.37 4.95
CA CYS A 64 -10.78 7.97 5.50
C CYS A 64 -12.02 7.09 5.30
N GLY A 65 -11.94 5.80 5.64
CA GLY A 65 -13.03 4.84 5.52
C GLY A 65 -13.36 4.38 4.09
N ASN A 66 -12.72 4.93 3.08
CA ASN A 66 -12.87 4.51 1.69
C ASN A 66 -11.82 3.45 1.32
N ILE A 67 -12.26 2.44 0.57
CA ILE A 67 -11.39 1.36 0.09
C ILE A 67 -11.10 1.56 -1.39
N TYR A 68 -9.82 1.59 -1.72
CA TYR A 68 -9.29 1.67 -3.07
C TYR A 68 -8.67 0.33 -3.44
N ARG A 69 -8.93 -0.15 -4.63
CA ARG A 69 -8.45 -1.43 -5.14
C ARG A 69 -7.69 -1.23 -6.42
N ILE A 70 -6.56 -1.90 -6.53
CA ILE A 70 -5.72 -1.89 -7.71
C ILE A 70 -5.60 -3.33 -8.18
N LEU A 71 -6.09 -3.59 -9.38
CA LEU A 71 -5.96 -4.89 -10.03
C LEU A 71 -4.55 -5.03 -10.58
N CYS A 72 -3.95 -6.18 -10.36
CA CYS A 72 -2.63 -6.52 -10.86
C CYS A 72 -2.54 -8.01 -11.20
N CYS A 73 -1.55 -8.37 -11.99
CA CYS A 73 -1.12 -9.74 -12.20
C CYS A 73 0.37 -9.88 -11.84
N MET A 74 0.81 -11.10 -11.62
CA MET A 74 2.22 -11.44 -11.45
C MET A 74 2.76 -11.89 -12.80
N ASP A 75 3.87 -11.26 -13.22
CA ASP A 75 4.69 -11.74 -14.33
C ASP A 75 5.99 -12.25 -13.71
N ASN A 76 6.06 -13.55 -13.50
CA ASN A 76 6.99 -14.23 -12.60
C ASN A 76 6.78 -13.80 -11.12
N ASP A 77 7.49 -14.44 -10.19
CA ASP A 77 7.35 -14.18 -8.74
C ASP A 77 7.88 -12.79 -8.32
N PHE A 78 8.59 -12.11 -9.21
CA PHE A 78 9.31 -10.86 -8.92
C PHE A 78 8.74 -9.61 -9.61
N ILE A 79 7.83 -9.76 -10.57
CA ILE A 79 7.24 -8.62 -11.32
C ILE A 79 5.75 -8.56 -11.06
N VAL A 80 5.29 -7.41 -10.55
CA VAL A 80 3.87 -7.08 -10.36
C VAL A 80 3.47 -6.06 -11.41
N VAL A 81 2.50 -6.40 -12.24
CA VAL A 81 2.00 -5.52 -13.29
C VAL A 81 0.67 -4.91 -12.87
N LEU A 82 0.64 -3.59 -12.64
CA LEU A 82 -0.59 -2.87 -12.29
C LEU A 82 -1.42 -2.65 -13.54
N LEU A 83 -2.69 -3.06 -13.48
CA LEU A 83 -3.63 -2.98 -14.60
C LEU A 83 -4.55 -1.78 -14.46
N GLN A 84 -5.33 -1.71 -13.38
CA GLN A 84 -6.34 -0.67 -13.17
C GLN A 84 -6.59 -0.41 -11.70
N GLY A 85 -7.01 0.82 -11.34
CA GLY A 85 -7.46 1.16 -10.01
C GLY A 85 -8.91 1.61 -9.99
N PHE A 86 -9.61 1.37 -8.87
CA PHE A 86 -10.96 1.86 -8.63
C PHE A 86 -11.27 1.99 -7.13
N GLN A 87 -12.23 2.87 -6.81
CA GLN A 87 -12.77 3.02 -5.47
C GLN A 87 -13.97 2.07 -5.32
N LYS A 88 -14.00 1.27 -4.24
CA LYS A 88 -15.14 0.40 -3.94
C LYS A 88 -16.32 1.23 -3.43
N LYS A 89 -17.40 1.31 -4.17
CA LYS A 89 -18.59 2.11 -3.84
C LYS A 89 -19.69 1.41 -3.04
N SER A 90 -19.69 0.10 -2.84
CA SER A 90 -20.53 -0.67 -1.89
C SER A 90 -20.31 -2.19 -2.02
N ARG A 91 -20.84 -2.98 -1.03
CA ARG A 91 -20.70 -4.45 -0.99
C ARG A 91 -21.41 -5.19 -2.15
N LYS A 92 -22.38 -4.59 -2.83
CA LYS A 92 -23.27 -5.29 -3.77
C LYS A 92 -22.81 -5.35 -5.23
N HIS A 93 -21.71 -4.72 -5.64
CA HIS A 93 -21.38 -4.56 -7.08
C HIS A 93 -20.20 -5.39 -7.60
N LEU A 94 -19.65 -6.31 -6.84
CA LEU A 94 -18.43 -7.04 -7.20
C LEU A 94 -18.66 -8.34 -7.99
N LEU A 95 -19.90 -8.78 -8.19
CA LEU A 95 -20.22 -10.08 -8.80
C LEU A 95 -20.95 -10.02 -10.15
N LYS A 96 -21.21 -8.84 -10.70
CA LYS A 96 -21.72 -8.74 -12.06
C LYS A 96 -20.57 -8.73 -13.03
N LYS A 97 -20.35 -9.85 -13.72
CA LYS A 97 -19.60 -10.08 -14.97
C LYS A 97 -18.66 -8.92 -15.35
N PHE A 98 -17.40 -9.04 -14.94
CA PHE A 98 -16.33 -8.19 -15.43
C PHE A 98 -16.10 -8.54 -16.91
N ASN A 99 -16.78 -7.84 -17.79
CA ASN A 99 -16.57 -7.95 -19.23
C ASN A 99 -15.47 -6.95 -19.59
N TRP A 100 -14.22 -7.45 -19.66
CA TRP A 100 -12.97 -6.68 -19.80
C TRP A 100 -12.97 -5.65 -20.93
N GLN A 101 -13.71 -5.88 -21.99
CA GLN A 101 -13.75 -4.99 -23.16
C GLN A 101 -14.74 -3.82 -23.01
N ASN A 102 -15.87 -4.00 -22.37
CA ASN A 102 -16.92 -2.98 -22.29
C ASN A 102 -16.87 -2.07 -21.06
N ASP A 103 -16.24 -2.51 -19.95
CA ASP A 103 -16.17 -1.71 -18.71
C ASP A 103 -14.97 -0.74 -18.70
N LEU A 104 -13.96 -0.97 -19.54
CA LEU A 104 -12.85 -0.04 -19.76
C LEU A 104 -13.32 1.26 -20.43
N GLU A 105 -14.19 1.18 -21.40
CA GLU A 105 -14.69 2.36 -22.15
C GLU A 105 -15.69 3.20 -21.34
N LYS A 106 -16.55 2.57 -20.53
CA LYS A 106 -17.59 3.25 -19.75
C LYS A 106 -17.08 3.98 -18.50
N ASN A 107 -15.92 3.60 -17.94
CA ASN A 107 -15.33 4.25 -16.76
C ASN A 107 -14.54 5.52 -17.11
N ILE A 108 -14.13 5.71 -18.35
CA ILE A 108 -13.39 6.89 -18.82
C ILE A 108 -14.29 8.15 -18.82
N SER A 109 -15.57 8.00 -19.17
CA SER A 109 -16.48 9.14 -19.39
C SER A 109 -17.11 9.75 -18.12
N LYS A 110 -17.00 9.12 -16.92
CA LYS A 110 -17.69 9.57 -15.69
C LYS A 110 -16.82 10.26 -14.65
N ARG A 111 -15.55 10.52 -14.89
CA ARG A 111 -14.64 11.11 -13.87
C ARG A 111 -14.15 12.52 -14.20
N LYS A 112 -15.05 13.49 -14.23
CA LYS A 112 -14.69 14.91 -14.03
C LYS A 112 -14.78 15.24 -12.54
N ARG A 113 -13.81 14.81 -11.74
CA ARG A 113 -13.42 15.47 -10.48
C ARG A 113 -11.95 15.85 -10.62
N VAL A 114 -11.75 17.11 -10.95
CA VAL A 114 -10.43 17.72 -11.12
C VAL A 114 -9.70 17.68 -9.78
N CYS A 115 -8.70 16.82 -9.66
CA CYS A 115 -7.67 16.97 -8.64
C CYS A 115 -6.77 18.13 -9.11
N ASN A 116 -6.47 19.10 -8.22
CA ASN A 116 -5.59 20.24 -8.48
C ASN A 116 -4.12 19.80 -8.57
N MET A 117 -3.79 18.99 -9.57
CA MET A 117 -2.42 18.66 -9.91
C MET A 117 -2.02 19.46 -11.15
N GLU A 118 -0.83 20.06 -11.12
CA GLU A 118 -0.30 20.81 -12.26
C GLU A 118 -0.31 19.97 -13.54
N THR A 119 -0.72 20.55 -14.65
CA THR A 119 -0.89 19.84 -15.94
C THR A 119 0.38 19.12 -16.35
N GLY A 120 1.54 19.76 -16.22
CA GLY A 120 2.83 19.16 -16.55
C GLY A 120 3.18 17.93 -15.71
N LYS A 121 2.83 17.92 -14.41
CA LYS A 121 3.05 16.77 -13.54
C LYS A 121 2.16 15.58 -13.93
N LYS A 122 0.91 15.83 -14.34
CA LYS A 122 0.01 14.78 -14.84
C LYS A 122 0.59 14.09 -16.07
N GLU A 123 1.09 14.86 -17.03
CA GLU A 123 1.70 14.31 -18.25
C GLU A 123 2.92 13.46 -17.95
N ARG A 124 3.80 13.89 -17.03
CA ARG A 124 4.97 13.10 -16.63
C ARG A 124 4.57 11.78 -15.97
N ILE A 125 3.58 11.79 -15.06
CA ILE A 125 3.05 10.56 -14.44
C ILE A 125 2.46 9.61 -15.50
N LEU A 126 1.77 10.12 -16.51
CA LEU A 126 1.23 9.29 -17.58
C LEU A 126 2.31 8.59 -18.41
N ARG A 127 3.52 9.11 -18.47
CA ARG A 127 4.69 8.49 -19.15
C ARG A 127 5.39 7.44 -18.32
N CYS A 128 5.21 7.40 -16.99
CA CYS A 128 5.86 6.44 -16.13
C CYS A 128 5.53 5.00 -16.52
N SER A 129 6.52 4.12 -16.51
CA SER A 129 6.42 2.69 -16.79
C SER A 129 6.61 1.83 -15.54
N THR A 130 7.23 2.40 -14.50
CA THR A 130 7.54 1.74 -13.24
C THR A 130 7.04 2.53 -12.05
N PHE A 131 6.92 1.85 -10.89
CA PHE A 131 6.56 2.51 -9.64
C PHE A 131 7.67 3.47 -9.17
N GLU A 132 8.93 3.15 -9.43
CA GLU A 132 10.06 4.04 -9.11
C GLU A 132 9.96 5.38 -9.85
N GLU A 133 9.68 5.35 -11.16
CA GLU A 133 9.45 6.57 -11.94
C GLU A 133 8.28 7.38 -11.40
N LEU A 134 7.18 6.70 -10.99
CA LEU A 134 6.03 7.36 -10.38
C LEU A 134 6.38 8.02 -9.04
N LEU A 135 7.19 7.36 -8.21
CA LEU A 135 7.67 7.95 -6.95
C LEU A 135 8.57 9.16 -7.20
N ASN A 136 9.45 9.11 -8.22
CA ASN A 136 10.30 10.24 -8.60
C ASN A 136 9.46 11.45 -9.01
N GLU A 137 8.36 11.26 -9.73
CA GLU A 137 7.44 12.34 -10.09
C GLU A 137 6.62 12.86 -8.89
N GLU A 138 6.32 12.02 -7.91
CA GLU A 138 5.52 12.43 -6.74
C GLU A 138 6.36 13.08 -5.64
N TYR A 139 7.54 12.56 -5.35
CA TYR A 139 8.35 12.91 -4.18
C TYR A 139 9.80 13.33 -4.53
N GLY A 140 10.20 13.28 -5.80
CA GLY A 140 11.57 13.51 -6.22
C GLY A 140 12.42 12.24 -6.26
N CYS A 141 13.63 12.37 -6.81
CA CYS A 141 14.57 11.26 -6.94
C CYS A 141 15.10 10.81 -5.57
N THR A 142 15.60 9.59 -5.51
CA THR A 142 16.28 9.04 -4.32
C THR A 142 17.39 10.00 -3.85
N GLY A 143 17.41 10.27 -2.53
CA GLY A 143 18.34 11.23 -1.91
C GLY A 143 17.77 12.65 -1.79
N THR A 144 16.61 12.95 -2.35
CA THR A 144 15.93 14.24 -2.09
C THR A 144 15.17 14.20 -0.75
N PRO A 145 15.08 15.34 -0.02
CA PRO A 145 14.40 15.38 1.28
C PRO A 145 12.96 14.88 1.26
N ASP A 146 12.21 15.20 0.22
CA ASP A 146 10.80 14.74 0.07
C ASP A 146 10.72 13.23 -0.17
N ARG A 147 11.69 12.67 -0.92
CA ARG A 147 11.76 11.23 -1.15
C ARG A 147 12.15 10.49 0.13
N GLU A 148 13.13 10.97 0.87
CA GLU A 148 13.54 10.40 2.16
C GLU A 148 12.40 10.45 3.18
N ALA A 149 11.66 11.56 3.22
CA ALA A 149 10.48 11.69 4.06
C ALA A 149 9.36 10.68 3.68
N PHE A 150 9.18 10.43 2.38
CA PHE A 150 8.25 9.40 1.91
C PHE A 150 8.73 8.00 2.32
N ASP A 151 9.99 7.67 2.03
CA ASP A 151 10.57 6.35 2.30
C ASP A 151 10.50 6.01 3.80
N SER A 152 10.83 6.97 4.67
CA SER A 152 10.71 6.83 6.12
C SER A 152 9.26 6.53 6.55
N LYS A 153 8.28 7.28 6.04
CA LYS A 153 6.86 7.06 6.34
C LYS A 153 6.35 5.72 5.79
N ALA A 154 6.80 5.31 4.61
CA ALA A 154 6.44 4.04 4.01
C ALA A 154 6.99 2.86 4.82
N GLN A 155 8.25 2.95 5.29
CA GLN A 155 8.85 1.96 6.17
C GLN A 155 8.12 1.86 7.52
N ALA A 156 7.80 3.01 8.14
CA ALA A 156 7.01 3.05 9.37
C ALA A 156 5.63 2.42 9.19
N PHE A 157 4.98 2.68 8.06
CA PHE A 157 3.70 2.07 7.72
C PHE A 157 3.81 0.54 7.56
N CYS A 158 4.83 0.05 6.87
CA CYS A 158 5.06 -1.39 6.71
C CYS A 158 5.31 -2.07 8.07
N LEU A 159 6.14 -1.47 8.92
CA LEU A 159 6.42 -1.98 10.27
C LEU A 159 5.16 -2.01 11.15
N ALA A 160 4.37 -0.95 11.11
CA ALA A 160 3.12 -0.85 11.87
C ALA A 160 2.11 -1.95 11.48
N GLU A 161 1.94 -2.19 10.18
CA GLU A 161 1.03 -3.23 9.68
C GLU A 161 1.57 -4.65 9.96
N GLN A 162 2.89 -4.84 9.90
CA GLN A 162 3.51 -6.11 10.27
C GLN A 162 3.32 -6.42 11.77
N LEU A 163 3.53 -5.43 12.64
CA LEU A 163 3.28 -5.55 14.07
C LEU A 163 1.82 -5.94 14.35
N LYS A 164 0.89 -5.26 13.72
CA LYS A 164 -0.54 -5.50 13.85
C LYS A 164 -0.94 -6.90 13.38
N GLU A 165 -0.35 -7.37 12.30
CA GLU A 165 -0.56 -8.73 11.78
C GLU A 165 -0.02 -9.79 12.75
N GLU A 166 1.22 -9.63 13.25
CA GLU A 166 1.82 -10.56 14.21
C GLU A 166 1.03 -10.60 15.52
N ARG A 167 0.57 -9.45 16.04
CA ARG A 167 -0.31 -9.43 17.20
C ARG A 167 -1.60 -10.22 16.98
N ARG A 168 -2.22 -10.06 15.82
CA ARG A 168 -3.46 -10.78 15.47
C ARG A 168 -3.24 -12.28 15.33
N LYS A 169 -2.13 -12.70 14.74
CA LYS A 169 -1.76 -14.13 14.63
C LYS A 169 -1.60 -14.79 16.01
N VAL A 170 -1.10 -14.04 16.99
CA VAL A 170 -0.99 -14.53 18.38
C VAL A 170 -2.33 -14.45 19.15
N GLY A 171 -3.37 -13.87 18.53
CA GLY A 171 -4.70 -13.73 19.12
C GLY A 171 -4.81 -12.65 20.21
N LEU A 172 -3.84 -11.73 20.31
CA LEU A 172 -3.84 -10.70 21.34
C LEU A 172 -4.60 -9.44 20.90
N THR A 173 -5.36 -8.86 21.83
CA THR A 173 -5.88 -7.50 21.67
C THR A 173 -4.76 -6.47 21.92
N GLN A 174 -4.95 -5.22 21.48
CA GLN A 174 -4.02 -4.13 21.78
C GLN A 174 -3.82 -3.92 23.29
N GLU A 175 -4.88 -4.12 24.05
CA GLU A 175 -4.85 -3.98 25.52
C GLU A 175 -4.06 -5.11 26.18
N GLN A 176 -4.25 -6.36 25.75
CA GLN A 176 -3.49 -7.50 26.27
C GLN A 176 -2.00 -7.39 25.96
N LEU A 177 -1.65 -6.95 24.73
CA LEU A 177 -0.26 -6.68 24.36
C LEU A 177 0.31 -5.55 25.22
N ALA A 178 -0.42 -4.45 25.39
CA ALA A 178 0.00 -3.31 26.19
C ALA A 178 0.28 -3.73 27.65
N LYS A 179 -0.64 -4.50 28.27
CA LYS A 179 -0.46 -5.04 29.63
C LYS A 179 0.78 -5.95 29.71
N ARG A 180 0.99 -6.82 28.73
CA ARG A 180 2.12 -7.77 28.70
C ARG A 180 3.49 -7.08 28.64
N ILE A 181 3.59 -5.94 27.98
CA ILE A 181 4.84 -5.19 27.84
C ILE A 181 4.95 -3.97 28.79
N GLY A 182 3.98 -3.79 29.69
CA GLY A 182 4.01 -2.71 30.68
C GLY A 182 3.77 -1.31 30.06
N THR A 183 2.81 -1.18 29.14
CA THR A 183 2.48 0.10 28.51
C THR A 183 0.98 0.34 28.43
N LYS A 184 0.55 1.48 27.86
CA LYS A 184 -0.86 1.84 27.66
C LYS A 184 -1.36 1.36 26.29
N LYS A 185 -2.65 0.92 26.22
CA LYS A 185 -3.32 0.55 24.97
C LYS A 185 -3.21 1.65 23.91
N SER A 186 -3.35 2.93 24.30
CA SER A 186 -3.25 4.07 23.41
C SER A 186 -1.88 4.17 22.71
N TYR A 187 -0.81 3.76 23.41
CA TYR A 187 0.54 3.73 22.82
C TYR A 187 0.65 2.65 21.75
N ILE A 188 0.18 1.43 22.01
CA ILE A 188 0.14 0.36 21.00
C ILE A 188 -0.70 0.78 19.78
N SER A 189 -1.87 1.39 20.02
CA SER A 189 -2.73 1.89 18.94
C SER A 189 -2.03 2.94 18.07
N ARG A 190 -1.28 3.88 18.66
CA ARG A 190 -0.53 4.90 17.93
C ARG A 190 0.58 4.29 17.06
N ILE A 191 1.30 3.32 17.61
CA ILE A 191 2.33 2.57 16.88
C ILE A 191 1.72 1.82 15.69
N GLU A 192 0.65 1.06 15.91
CA GLU A 192 -0.02 0.29 14.86
C GLU A 192 -0.70 1.15 13.78
N ASN A 193 -0.87 2.44 14.04
CA ASN A 193 -1.37 3.40 13.07
C ASN A 193 -0.25 4.24 12.41
N GLY A 194 1.01 4.01 12.78
CA GLY A 194 2.15 4.75 12.22
C GLY A 194 2.23 6.21 12.67
N HIS A 195 1.62 6.54 13.83
CA HIS A 195 1.57 7.92 14.35
C HIS A 195 2.66 8.23 15.41
N THR A 196 3.61 7.34 15.59
CA THR A 196 4.63 7.51 16.63
C THR A 196 5.91 6.82 16.20
N ASP A 197 7.02 7.51 16.35
CA ASP A 197 8.34 6.91 16.22
C ASP A 197 8.54 5.90 17.34
N ILE A 198 9.13 4.77 17.00
CA ILE A 198 9.35 3.66 17.92
C ILE A 198 10.83 3.58 18.22
N GLN A 199 11.18 3.71 19.48
CA GLN A 199 12.54 3.40 19.93
C GLN A 199 12.82 1.90 19.72
N LEU A 200 14.03 1.58 19.32
CA LEU A 200 14.47 0.20 19.07
C LEU A 200 14.23 -0.73 20.28
N SER A 201 14.51 -0.24 21.49
CA SER A 201 14.25 -0.96 22.74
C SER A 201 12.77 -1.31 22.94
N THR A 202 11.88 -0.40 22.57
CA THR A 202 10.42 -0.63 22.62
C THR A 202 10.00 -1.65 21.56
N LEU A 203 10.57 -1.59 20.37
CA LEU A 203 10.30 -2.56 19.32
C LEU A 203 10.68 -3.97 19.76
N PHE A 204 11.86 -4.16 20.36
CA PHE A 204 12.26 -5.45 20.95
C PHE A 204 11.28 -5.93 22.01
N ARG A 205 10.85 -5.05 22.95
CA ARG A 205 9.87 -5.41 23.98
C ARG A 205 8.54 -5.85 23.39
N ILE A 206 8.06 -5.17 22.37
CA ILE A 206 6.80 -5.51 21.69
C ILE A 206 6.89 -6.90 21.09
N PHE A 207 7.93 -7.19 20.32
CA PHE A 207 8.06 -8.49 19.67
C PHE A 207 8.35 -9.62 20.68
N ALA A 208 9.11 -9.35 21.75
CA ALA A 208 9.26 -10.29 22.85
C ALA A 208 7.91 -10.58 23.52
N GLY A 209 7.07 -9.55 23.74
CA GLY A 209 5.70 -9.71 24.23
C GLY A 209 4.78 -10.51 23.30
N LEU A 210 5.09 -10.56 22.01
CA LEU A 210 4.42 -11.41 21.03
C LEU A 210 5.00 -12.83 20.93
N GLY A 211 6.07 -13.15 21.72
CA GLY A 211 6.80 -14.42 21.60
C GLY A 211 7.60 -14.53 20.30
N ARG A 212 7.99 -13.41 19.72
CA ARG A 212 8.75 -13.31 18.48
C ARG A 212 10.14 -12.73 18.72
N ARG A 213 11.11 -13.11 17.89
CA ARG A 213 12.44 -12.49 17.85
C ARG A 213 12.55 -11.62 16.60
N ILE A 214 13.20 -10.47 16.75
CA ILE A 214 13.59 -9.61 15.63
C ILE A 214 15.08 -9.76 15.41
N THR A 215 15.49 -9.85 14.18
CA THR A 215 16.88 -9.72 13.74
C THR A 215 16.96 -8.59 12.72
N PHE A 216 18.01 -7.79 12.80
CA PHE A 216 18.34 -6.76 11.81
C PHE A 216 19.55 -7.21 11.03
N ASN A 217 19.48 -7.12 9.71
CA ASN A 217 20.62 -7.29 8.84
C ASN A 217 21.03 -5.91 8.33
N VAL A 218 22.31 -5.57 8.47
CA VAL A 218 22.92 -4.37 7.91
C VAL A 218 23.74 -4.83 6.72
N PHE A 219 23.51 -4.25 5.54
CA PHE A 219 24.20 -4.54 4.29
C PHE A 219 24.95 -3.31 3.83
#